data_89cdab6c6b69e914ddffdb1f8ea90784
#
_entry.id   89cdab6c6b69e914ddffdb1f8ea90784
#
_cell.length_a   1.000
_cell.length_b   1.000
_cell.length_c   1.000
_cell.angle_alpha   90.00
_cell.angle_beta   90.00
_cell.angle_gamma   90.00
#
_symmetry.space_group_name_H-M   'P 1'
#
loop_
_entity.id
_entity.type
_entity.pdbx_description
1 polymer ?
#
loop_
_entity_poly.entity_id
_entity_poly.type
_entity_poly.pdbx_seq_one_letter_code
_entity_poly.pdbx_strand_id
1 'polypeptide(L)'
;NKNLKGITANVTNESEMLDILSDADVMISAVPYEFNLELTKIAIKSKTSMVDLGGHTNIVRDQLSMNDKALSSGVTIVPDCGMGPGMNITMAVLSTEILDQTNEIYICDGGLPQNPTPPWNYSLFFNIEGLTNEYDEQAYFLKDGEIIEVPCFDNIENVKFDKIGELEAAVTSGGLSTMPWTFKDRLKILENKTLRYKGHWE
;
A
#
# COMPACT_ATOMS: atom_id res chain seq x y z
N ASN A 1 0.01 -18.59 -22.99
CA ASN A 1 0.74 -19.48 -22.08
C ASN A 1 -0.14 -20.69 -21.76
N LYS A 2 0.35 -21.91 -21.98
CA LYS A 2 -0.43 -23.15 -21.81
C LYS A 2 -0.78 -23.45 -20.33
N ASN A 3 -0.18 -22.70 -19.39
CA ASN A 3 -0.34 -22.90 -17.95
C ASN A 3 -1.31 -21.87 -17.32
N LEU A 4 -1.98 -21.03 -18.12
CA LEU A 4 -2.95 -20.06 -17.62
C LEU A 4 -4.36 -20.57 -17.90
N LYS A 5 -5.20 -20.54 -16.86
CA LYS A 5 -6.62 -20.84 -16.93
C LYS A 5 -7.40 -19.63 -16.41
N GLY A 6 -8.28 -19.07 -17.25
CA GLY A 6 -9.21 -18.02 -16.83
C GLY A 6 -10.43 -18.65 -16.15
N ILE A 7 -10.83 -18.07 -15.01
CA ILE A 7 -12.04 -18.44 -14.28
C ILE A 7 -12.79 -17.14 -13.96
N THR A 8 -14.10 -17.12 -14.17
CA THR A 8 -14.94 -16.03 -13.66
C THR A 8 -15.37 -16.40 -12.26
N ALA A 9 -15.18 -15.48 -11.29
CA ALA A 9 -15.54 -15.72 -9.90
C ALA A 9 -16.08 -14.44 -9.27
N ASN A 10 -16.97 -14.61 -8.29
CA ASN A 10 -17.43 -13.51 -7.43
C ASN A 10 -16.68 -13.59 -6.09
N VAL A 11 -15.78 -12.63 -5.83
CA VAL A 11 -14.96 -12.59 -4.62
C VAL A 11 -15.77 -12.44 -3.32
N THR A 12 -17.04 -12.02 -3.41
CA THR A 12 -17.96 -11.93 -2.26
C THR A 12 -18.68 -13.24 -1.98
N ASN A 13 -18.57 -14.24 -2.86
CA ASN A 13 -19.15 -15.57 -2.67
C ASN A 13 -18.14 -16.50 -1.99
N GLU A 14 -18.24 -16.62 -0.67
CA GLU A 14 -17.32 -17.42 0.14
C GLU A 14 -17.23 -18.89 -0.34
N SER A 15 -18.36 -19.53 -0.66
CA SER A 15 -18.37 -20.94 -1.10
C SER A 15 -17.61 -21.12 -2.40
N GLU A 16 -17.84 -20.22 -3.38
CA GLU A 16 -17.17 -20.25 -4.67
C GLU A 16 -15.65 -20.01 -4.52
N MET A 17 -15.27 -19.06 -3.67
CA MET A 17 -13.87 -18.78 -3.40
C MET A 17 -13.17 -19.94 -2.68
N LEU A 18 -13.83 -20.60 -1.73
CA LEU A 18 -13.28 -21.80 -1.08
C LEU A 18 -13.06 -22.94 -2.08
N ASP A 19 -13.99 -23.17 -3.00
CA ASP A 19 -13.85 -24.19 -4.04
C ASP A 19 -12.66 -23.87 -4.96
N ILE A 20 -12.50 -22.62 -5.39
CA ILE A 20 -11.39 -22.17 -6.26
C ILE A 20 -10.04 -22.31 -5.54
N LEU A 21 -9.99 -21.99 -4.25
CA LEU A 21 -8.74 -22.00 -3.48
C LEU A 21 -8.38 -23.38 -2.93
N SER A 22 -9.25 -24.38 -3.05
CA SER A 22 -9.02 -25.72 -2.49
C SER A 22 -7.74 -26.39 -2.97
N ASP A 23 -7.33 -26.08 -4.19
CA ASP A 23 -6.12 -26.62 -4.85
C ASP A 23 -5.01 -25.57 -5.02
N ALA A 24 -5.12 -24.42 -4.36
CA ALA A 24 -4.16 -23.34 -4.49
C ALA A 24 -3.24 -23.24 -3.27
N ASP A 25 -1.93 -23.15 -3.48
CA ASP A 25 -0.94 -22.92 -2.43
C ASP A 25 -0.92 -21.44 -2.01
N VAL A 26 -1.09 -20.53 -2.97
CA VAL A 26 -0.98 -19.08 -2.77
C VAL A 26 -2.02 -18.34 -3.62
N MET A 27 -2.63 -17.31 -3.03
CA MET A 27 -3.51 -16.36 -3.71
C MET A 27 -2.85 -14.97 -3.73
N ILE A 28 -2.96 -14.29 -4.87
CA ILE A 28 -2.65 -12.87 -5.00
C ILE A 28 -3.97 -12.12 -5.17
N SER A 29 -4.31 -11.27 -4.19
CA SER A 29 -5.47 -10.40 -4.28
C SER A 29 -5.09 -9.08 -4.94
N ALA A 30 -5.65 -8.82 -6.12
CA ALA A 30 -5.51 -7.57 -6.88
C ALA A 30 -6.88 -6.93 -7.14
N VAL A 31 -7.82 -7.16 -6.25
CA VAL A 31 -9.15 -6.54 -6.25
C VAL A 31 -9.17 -5.30 -5.34
N PRO A 32 -10.23 -4.47 -5.33
CA PRO A 32 -10.35 -3.35 -4.40
C PRO A 32 -10.12 -3.77 -2.95
N TYR A 33 -9.41 -2.93 -2.20
CA TYR A 33 -8.92 -3.23 -0.85
C TYR A 33 -10.03 -3.64 0.14
N GLU A 34 -11.24 -3.17 -0.05
CA GLU A 34 -12.41 -3.47 0.79
C GLU A 34 -12.71 -4.98 0.91
N PHE A 35 -12.30 -5.77 -0.10
CA PHE A 35 -12.48 -7.22 -0.09
C PHE A 35 -11.36 -7.97 0.63
N ASN A 36 -10.22 -7.34 0.89
CA ASN A 36 -9.02 -8.03 1.39
C ASN A 36 -9.23 -8.67 2.77
N LEU A 37 -10.00 -8.04 3.68
CA LEU A 37 -10.27 -8.63 4.98
C LEU A 37 -11.06 -9.94 4.89
N GLU A 38 -12.10 -9.99 4.06
CA GLU A 38 -12.89 -11.21 3.86
C GLU A 38 -12.08 -12.26 3.09
N LEU A 39 -11.33 -11.87 2.08
CA LEU A 39 -10.42 -12.76 1.36
C LEU A 39 -9.34 -13.35 2.28
N THR A 40 -8.84 -12.59 3.26
CA THR A 40 -7.93 -13.11 4.29
C THR A 40 -8.58 -14.20 5.13
N LYS A 41 -9.84 -14.03 5.54
CA LYS A 41 -10.60 -15.05 6.28
C LYS A 41 -10.77 -16.32 5.44
N ILE A 42 -11.10 -16.15 4.17
CA ILE A 42 -11.26 -17.26 3.21
C ILE A 42 -9.92 -17.98 2.99
N ALA A 43 -8.83 -17.26 2.80
CA ALA A 43 -7.48 -17.80 2.64
C ALA A 43 -7.05 -18.64 3.85
N ILE A 44 -7.27 -18.14 5.06
CA ILE A 44 -7.00 -18.89 6.29
C ILE A 44 -7.86 -20.17 6.36
N LYS A 45 -9.14 -20.09 6.00
CA LYS A 45 -10.09 -21.24 6.03
C LYS A 45 -9.75 -22.30 4.98
N SER A 46 -9.34 -21.89 3.76
CA SER A 46 -8.89 -22.79 2.69
C SER A 46 -7.48 -23.32 2.88
N LYS A 47 -6.73 -22.80 3.86
CA LYS A 47 -5.31 -23.08 4.08
C LYS A 47 -4.43 -22.64 2.90
N THR A 48 -4.79 -21.55 2.25
CA THR A 48 -4.07 -20.93 1.15
C THR A 48 -3.33 -19.70 1.68
N SER A 49 -2.04 -19.56 1.41
CA SER A 49 -1.32 -18.32 1.72
C SER A 49 -1.81 -17.16 0.83
N MET A 50 -1.70 -15.93 1.32
CA MET A 50 -2.23 -14.75 0.58
C MET A 50 -1.25 -13.59 0.62
N VAL A 51 -1.15 -12.90 -0.50
CA VAL A 51 -0.61 -11.54 -0.60
C VAL A 51 -1.66 -10.64 -1.24
N ASP A 52 -1.70 -9.37 -0.88
CA ASP A 52 -2.57 -8.38 -1.51
C ASP A 52 -1.82 -7.08 -1.84
N LEU A 53 -2.44 -6.23 -2.64
CA LEU A 53 -1.84 -4.97 -3.07
C LEU A 53 -2.15 -3.80 -2.12
N GLY A 54 -2.95 -4.05 -1.09
CA GLY A 54 -3.22 -3.09 -0.02
C GLY A 54 -4.08 -1.90 -0.41
N GLY A 55 -3.84 -0.80 0.29
CA GLY A 55 -4.43 0.50 0.01
C GLY A 55 -5.25 1.12 1.15
N HIS A 56 -5.39 0.45 2.31
CA HIS A 56 -6.15 0.99 3.44
C HIS A 56 -5.62 0.48 4.78
N THR A 57 -4.98 1.35 5.54
CA THR A 57 -4.25 1.01 6.77
C THR A 57 -5.08 0.28 7.82
N ASN A 58 -6.35 0.66 8.03
CA ASN A 58 -7.18 -0.01 9.05
C ASN A 58 -7.52 -1.45 8.65
N ILE A 59 -7.80 -1.71 7.35
CA ILE A 59 -8.02 -3.08 6.85
C ILE A 59 -6.79 -3.94 7.07
N VAL A 60 -5.59 -3.41 6.79
CA VAL A 60 -4.32 -4.10 7.04
C VAL A 60 -4.14 -4.44 8.52
N ARG A 61 -4.46 -3.51 9.41
CA ARG A 61 -4.40 -3.78 10.86
C ARG A 61 -5.37 -4.88 11.29
N ASP A 62 -6.57 -4.91 10.69
CA ASP A 62 -7.55 -5.98 10.93
C ASP A 62 -7.03 -7.33 10.39
N GLN A 63 -6.40 -7.35 9.21
CA GLN A 63 -5.73 -8.55 8.69
C GLN A 63 -4.61 -9.04 9.62
N LEU A 64 -3.75 -8.13 10.10
CA LEU A 64 -2.67 -8.47 11.06
C LEU A 64 -3.21 -9.00 12.39
N SER A 65 -4.40 -8.56 12.83
CA SER A 65 -5.05 -9.08 14.03
C SER A 65 -5.41 -10.56 13.94
N MET A 66 -5.43 -11.13 12.73
CA MET A 66 -5.69 -12.54 12.48
C MET A 66 -4.44 -13.43 12.49
N ASN A 67 -3.26 -12.88 12.88
CA ASN A 67 -1.99 -13.60 12.90
C ASN A 67 -2.06 -14.99 13.55
N ASP A 68 -2.67 -15.11 14.73
CA ASP A 68 -2.75 -16.39 15.44
C ASP A 68 -3.59 -17.44 14.70
N LYS A 69 -4.63 -16.98 13.98
CA LYS A 69 -5.46 -17.84 13.13
C LYS A 69 -4.68 -18.31 11.90
N ALA A 70 -3.94 -17.42 11.26
CA ALA A 70 -3.09 -17.75 10.12
C ALA A 70 -1.99 -18.75 10.54
N LEU A 71 -1.31 -18.49 11.65
CA LEU A 71 -0.28 -19.36 12.20
C LEU A 71 -0.82 -20.76 12.51
N SER A 72 -1.98 -20.86 13.20
CA SER A 72 -2.60 -22.14 13.53
C SER A 72 -3.08 -22.92 12.30
N SER A 73 -3.39 -22.24 11.21
CA SER A 73 -3.78 -22.85 9.93
C SER A 73 -2.58 -23.18 9.03
N GLY A 74 -1.36 -22.77 9.41
CA GLY A 74 -0.14 -23.01 8.66
C GLY A 74 -0.01 -22.18 7.38
N VAL A 75 -0.64 -20.98 7.33
CA VAL A 75 -0.60 -20.08 6.17
C VAL A 75 0.12 -18.78 6.49
N THR A 76 0.65 -18.14 5.46
CA THR A 76 1.27 -16.82 5.53
C THR A 76 0.38 -15.80 4.83
N ILE A 77 0.06 -14.71 5.53
CA ILE A 77 -0.69 -13.59 4.99
C ILE A 77 0.23 -12.36 4.96
N VAL A 78 0.44 -11.77 3.80
CA VAL A 78 1.28 -10.57 3.63
C VAL A 78 0.46 -9.48 2.95
N PRO A 79 -0.13 -8.57 3.69
CA PRO A 79 -0.83 -7.43 3.12
C PRO A 79 0.13 -6.37 2.57
N ASP A 80 -0.40 -5.43 1.79
CA ASP A 80 0.33 -4.25 1.29
C ASP A 80 1.58 -4.58 0.46
N CYS A 81 1.46 -5.52 -0.47
CA CYS A 81 2.52 -5.87 -1.43
C CYS A 81 2.40 -5.11 -2.77
N GLY A 82 1.77 -3.92 -2.77
CA GLY A 82 1.62 -3.07 -3.95
C GLY A 82 2.86 -2.26 -4.29
N MET A 83 2.67 -1.14 -4.98
CA MET A 83 3.75 -0.19 -5.28
C MET A 83 3.99 0.79 -4.11
N GLY A 84 2.94 1.42 -3.67
CA GLY A 84 2.85 2.30 -2.50
C GLY A 84 1.42 2.22 -1.95
N PRO A 85 1.22 1.47 -0.86
CA PRO A 85 2.21 0.76 -0.01
C PRO A 85 2.73 -0.55 -0.63
N GLY A 86 3.98 -0.88 -0.34
CA GLY A 86 4.62 -2.15 -0.69
C GLY A 86 6.07 -1.99 -1.17
N MET A 87 6.29 -1.74 -2.45
CA MET A 87 7.63 -1.60 -3.01
C MET A 87 8.39 -0.41 -2.41
N ASN A 88 7.75 0.73 -2.21
CA ASN A 88 8.33 1.91 -1.57
C ASN A 88 8.84 1.59 -0.15
N ILE A 89 8.03 0.90 0.64
CA ILE A 89 8.38 0.45 2.00
C ILE A 89 9.53 -0.56 1.95
N THR A 90 9.47 -1.54 1.05
CA THR A 90 10.54 -2.55 0.89
C THR A 90 11.87 -1.90 0.54
N MET A 91 11.88 -0.89 -0.34
CA MET A 91 13.09 -0.13 -0.69
C MET A 91 13.61 0.69 0.51
N ALA A 92 12.72 1.30 1.28
CA ALA A 92 13.09 2.04 2.49
C ALA A 92 13.71 1.11 3.54
N VAL A 93 13.08 -0.05 3.81
CA VAL A 93 13.62 -1.06 4.76
C VAL A 93 14.98 -1.59 4.29
N LEU A 94 15.12 -1.93 3.00
CA LEU A 94 16.40 -2.37 2.43
C LEU A 94 17.48 -1.29 2.63
N SER A 95 17.13 -0.02 2.49
CA SER A 95 18.08 1.07 2.71
C SER A 95 18.57 1.13 4.17
N THR A 96 17.73 0.82 5.15
CA THR A 96 18.15 0.73 6.56
C THR A 96 19.12 -0.41 6.84
N GLU A 97 19.07 -1.49 6.05
CA GLU A 97 19.98 -2.64 6.19
C GLU A 97 21.37 -2.38 5.53
N ILE A 98 21.43 -1.43 4.59
CA ILE A 98 22.67 -1.07 3.89
C ILE A 98 23.44 0.03 4.62
N LEU A 99 22.74 0.92 5.31
CA LEU A 99 23.32 2.05 6.04
C LEU A 99 23.72 1.64 7.46
N ASP A 100 24.84 2.19 7.94
CA ASP A 100 25.34 1.90 9.31
C ASP A 100 24.34 2.35 10.38
N GLN A 101 23.65 3.47 10.14
CA GLN A 101 22.63 4.02 11.03
C GLN A 101 21.60 4.82 10.24
N THR A 102 20.31 4.57 10.50
CA THR A 102 19.20 5.32 9.91
C THR A 102 18.33 5.86 11.03
N ASN A 103 18.17 7.19 11.06
CA ASN A 103 17.31 7.88 12.02
C ASN A 103 16.06 8.48 11.35
N GLU A 104 16.15 8.75 10.05
CA GLU A 104 15.13 9.48 9.29
C GLU A 104 14.92 8.81 7.93
N ILE A 105 13.67 8.67 7.53
CA ILE A 105 13.27 8.15 6.22
C ILE A 105 12.23 9.09 5.61
N TYR A 106 12.50 9.55 4.40
CA TYR A 106 11.60 10.35 3.58
C TYR A 106 11.34 9.59 2.28
N ILE A 107 10.10 9.20 2.07
CA ILE A 107 9.67 8.48 0.87
C ILE A 107 8.92 9.44 -0.03
N CYS A 108 9.29 9.47 -1.31
CA CYS A 108 8.51 10.15 -2.34
C CYS A 108 8.23 9.15 -3.45
N ASP A 109 6.98 8.91 -3.73
CA ASP A 109 6.53 8.03 -4.80
C ASP A 109 5.34 8.62 -5.56
N GLY A 110 5.01 8.09 -6.71
CA GLY A 110 3.86 8.57 -7.47
C GLY A 110 3.70 7.93 -8.84
N GLY A 111 2.45 7.75 -9.26
CA GLY A 111 2.09 7.39 -10.62
C GLY A 111 1.99 8.65 -11.49
N LEU A 112 2.83 8.75 -12.52
CA LEU A 112 2.89 9.90 -13.41
C LEU A 112 2.66 9.47 -14.86
N PRO A 113 1.71 10.09 -15.61
CA PRO A 113 1.59 9.84 -17.04
C PRO A 113 2.83 10.33 -17.78
N GLN A 114 3.30 9.57 -18.77
CA GLN A 114 4.42 9.99 -19.62
C GLN A 114 4.08 11.25 -20.45
N ASN A 115 2.80 11.43 -20.75
CA ASN A 115 2.28 12.58 -21.49
C ASN A 115 1.17 13.23 -20.64
N PRO A 116 1.51 14.14 -19.72
CA PRO A 116 0.53 14.79 -18.87
C PRO A 116 -0.41 15.68 -19.68
N THR A 117 -1.69 15.66 -19.33
CA THR A 117 -2.74 16.44 -20.00
C THR A 117 -3.46 17.33 -18.99
N PRO A 118 -3.55 18.65 -19.24
CA PRO A 118 -4.33 19.56 -18.41
C PRO A 118 -5.82 19.14 -18.31
N PRO A 119 -6.55 19.52 -17.26
CA PRO A 119 -6.12 20.45 -16.20
C PRO A 119 -5.24 19.81 -15.10
N TRP A 120 -5.39 18.53 -14.79
CA TRP A 120 -4.75 17.93 -13.63
C TRP A 120 -3.40 17.26 -13.91
N ASN A 121 -3.00 17.15 -15.17
CA ASN A 121 -1.76 16.48 -15.56
C ASN A 121 -1.64 15.04 -14.98
N TYR A 122 -2.77 14.38 -14.79
CA TYR A 122 -2.89 13.08 -14.18
C TYR A 122 -3.70 12.11 -15.02
N SER A 123 -3.44 10.83 -14.90
CA SER A 123 -4.24 9.74 -15.46
C SER A 123 -4.54 8.73 -14.38
N LEU A 124 -5.77 8.27 -14.29
CA LEU A 124 -6.16 7.25 -13.33
C LEU A 124 -5.55 5.90 -13.74
N PHE A 125 -4.65 5.37 -12.92
CA PHE A 125 -3.94 4.11 -13.18
C PHE A 125 -4.51 2.93 -12.39
N PHE A 126 -5.34 3.18 -11.40
CA PHE A 126 -5.89 2.18 -10.50
C PHE A 126 -7.34 2.54 -10.11
N ASN A 127 -7.94 1.79 -9.18
CA ASN A 127 -9.32 2.03 -8.77
C ASN A 127 -9.53 3.45 -8.24
N ILE A 128 -10.61 4.10 -8.68
CA ILE A 128 -10.97 5.46 -8.23
C ILE A 128 -11.17 5.56 -6.71
N GLU A 129 -11.71 4.53 -6.08
CA GLU A 129 -11.88 4.49 -4.62
C GLU A 129 -10.54 4.49 -3.89
N GLY A 130 -9.51 3.84 -4.45
CA GLY A 130 -8.15 3.94 -3.94
C GLY A 130 -7.59 5.36 -4.03
N LEU A 131 -7.85 6.07 -5.14
CA LEU A 131 -7.41 7.45 -5.30
C LEU A 131 -8.13 8.38 -4.32
N THR A 132 -9.44 8.24 -4.15
CA THR A 132 -10.20 9.05 -3.18
C THR A 132 -9.74 8.78 -1.74
N ASN A 133 -9.45 7.53 -1.40
CA ASN A 133 -8.87 7.18 -0.10
C ASN A 133 -7.50 7.84 0.13
N GLU A 134 -6.62 7.88 -0.89
CA GLU A 134 -5.34 8.61 -0.80
C GLU A 134 -5.53 10.10 -0.44
N TYR A 135 -6.64 10.71 -0.85
CA TYR A 135 -6.85 12.16 -0.79
C TYR A 135 -7.75 12.62 0.36
N ASP A 136 -8.48 11.73 0.99
CA ASP A 136 -9.53 12.10 1.96
C ASP A 136 -9.22 11.70 3.43
N GLU A 137 -8.27 10.81 3.67
CA GLU A 137 -7.93 10.32 5.00
C GLU A 137 -6.75 11.07 5.64
N GLN A 138 -6.40 10.66 6.87
CA GLN A 138 -5.20 11.11 7.56
C GLN A 138 -4.02 10.17 7.22
N ALA A 139 -2.86 10.76 6.98
CA ALA A 139 -1.60 10.01 6.94
C ALA A 139 -1.06 9.80 8.35
N TYR A 140 -0.36 8.70 8.57
CA TYR A 140 0.35 8.43 9.82
C TYR A 140 1.86 8.49 9.57
N PHE A 141 2.53 9.42 10.26
CA PHE A 141 3.98 9.63 10.16
C PHE A 141 4.66 9.40 11.51
N LEU A 142 5.99 9.38 11.50
CA LEU A 142 6.77 9.52 12.72
C LEU A 142 7.42 10.91 12.76
N LYS A 143 7.29 11.56 13.90
CA LYS A 143 7.99 12.79 14.22
C LYS A 143 8.53 12.69 15.65
N ASP A 144 9.83 12.88 15.80
CA ASP A 144 10.56 12.71 17.07
C ASP A 144 10.35 11.33 17.73
N GLY A 145 10.12 10.27 16.90
CA GLY A 145 9.84 8.91 17.35
C GLY A 145 8.38 8.63 17.73
N GLU A 146 7.51 9.65 17.67
CA GLU A 146 6.10 9.50 18.00
C GLU A 146 5.24 9.46 16.73
N ILE A 147 4.16 8.67 16.78
CA ILE A 147 3.19 8.59 15.68
C ILE A 147 2.32 9.82 15.72
N ILE A 148 2.26 10.53 14.60
CA ILE A 148 1.40 11.71 14.41
C ILE A 148 0.46 11.48 13.24
N GLU A 149 -0.71 12.10 13.29
CA GLU A 149 -1.66 12.20 12.19
C GLU A 149 -1.40 13.50 11.43
N VAL A 150 -1.32 13.40 10.11
CA VAL A 150 -1.08 14.54 9.20
C VAL A 150 -2.20 14.58 8.18
N PRO A 151 -2.87 15.74 8.01
CA PRO A 151 -3.91 15.89 7.00
C PRO A 151 -3.36 15.68 5.58
N CYS A 152 -4.16 15.08 4.70
CA CYS A 152 -3.84 15.06 3.28
C CYS A 152 -3.70 16.48 2.73
N PHE A 153 -2.85 16.64 1.70
CA PHE A 153 -2.48 17.90 1.06
C PHE A 153 -1.71 18.89 1.95
N ASP A 154 -1.35 18.49 3.17
CA ASP A 154 -0.45 19.33 3.97
C ASP A 154 0.97 19.29 3.40
N ASN A 155 1.74 20.35 3.71
CA ASN A 155 3.15 20.48 3.35
C ASN A 155 3.47 20.18 1.86
N ILE A 156 2.76 20.82 0.93
CA ILE A 156 3.10 20.75 -0.49
C ILE A 156 4.47 21.39 -0.72
N GLU A 157 5.38 20.64 -1.35
CA GLU A 157 6.72 21.11 -1.66
C GLU A 157 7.11 20.81 -3.11
N ASN A 158 7.99 21.64 -3.66
CA ASN A 158 8.55 21.42 -5.00
C ASN A 158 9.78 20.51 -4.91
N VAL A 159 9.76 19.44 -5.68
CA VAL A 159 10.87 18.49 -5.78
C VAL A 159 11.37 18.44 -7.23
N LYS A 160 12.68 18.55 -7.42
CA LYS A 160 13.27 18.54 -8.76
C LYS A 160 14.01 17.23 -9.02
N PHE A 161 13.70 16.63 -10.14
CA PHE A 161 14.37 15.44 -10.65
C PHE A 161 15.09 15.73 -11.98
N ASP A 162 16.30 15.26 -12.14
CA ASP A 162 17.11 15.55 -13.35
C ASP A 162 16.44 15.11 -14.66
N LYS A 163 15.71 14.00 -14.66
CA LYS A 163 15.11 13.41 -15.87
C LYS A 163 13.64 13.75 -16.06
N ILE A 164 12.92 14.07 -15.00
CA ILE A 164 11.46 14.25 -15.02
C ILE A 164 11.11 15.74 -14.92
N GLY A 165 12.02 16.56 -14.34
CA GLY A 165 11.79 17.97 -14.10
C GLY A 165 11.24 18.27 -12.72
N GLU A 166 10.46 19.34 -12.59
CA GLU A 166 9.87 19.77 -11.34
C GLU A 166 8.52 19.07 -11.11
N LEU A 167 8.37 18.51 -9.93
CA LEU A 167 7.16 17.89 -9.43
C LEU A 167 6.74 18.55 -8.11
N GLU A 168 5.52 18.32 -7.70
CA GLU A 168 5.01 18.69 -6.38
C GLU A 168 4.78 17.41 -5.57
N ALA A 169 5.25 17.43 -4.33
CA ALA A 169 5.04 16.38 -3.35
C ALA A 169 4.06 16.86 -2.28
N ALA A 170 2.99 16.10 -2.06
CA ALA A 170 2.00 16.37 -1.02
C ALA A 170 1.75 15.15 -0.16
N VAL A 171 1.33 15.36 1.08
CA VAL A 171 0.90 14.29 1.98
C VAL A 171 -0.35 13.64 1.41
N THR A 172 -0.34 12.31 1.34
CA THR A 172 -1.52 11.46 1.04
C THR A 172 -1.60 10.32 2.02
N SER A 173 -2.78 9.75 2.21
CA SER A 173 -2.98 8.64 3.14
C SER A 173 -2.49 7.29 2.58
N GLY A 174 -2.27 6.32 3.46
CA GLY A 174 -2.06 4.91 3.14
C GLY A 174 -0.64 4.51 2.71
N GLY A 175 0.18 5.43 2.18
CA GLY A 175 1.46 5.11 1.55
C GLY A 175 2.51 4.44 2.45
N LEU A 176 2.47 4.66 3.76
CA LEU A 176 3.35 4.01 4.74
C LEU A 176 2.77 2.74 5.36
N SER A 177 1.47 2.44 5.12
CA SER A 177 0.82 1.29 5.74
C SER A 177 1.04 1.26 7.27
N THR A 178 1.52 0.14 7.79
CA THR A 178 1.82 -0.07 9.22
C THR A 178 3.26 0.27 9.61
N MET A 179 4.06 0.80 8.71
CA MET A 179 5.47 1.12 8.97
C MET A 179 5.69 2.07 10.17
N PRO A 180 4.86 3.11 10.43
CA PRO A 180 5.01 3.95 11.61
C PRO A 180 4.96 3.16 12.93
N TRP A 181 4.04 2.18 13.04
CA TRP A 181 3.94 1.34 14.25
C TRP A 181 5.10 0.34 14.38
N THR A 182 5.62 -0.14 13.26
CA THR A 182 6.73 -1.10 13.24
C THR A 182 8.06 -0.44 13.59
N PHE A 183 8.26 0.83 13.21
CA PHE A 183 9.55 1.51 13.30
C PHE A 183 9.62 2.64 14.33
N LYS A 184 8.56 2.92 15.10
CA LYS A 184 8.52 4.02 16.08
C LYS A 184 9.68 4.02 17.09
N ASP A 185 10.17 2.85 17.45
CA ASP A 185 11.28 2.71 18.42
C ASP A 185 12.67 2.74 17.74
N ARG A 186 12.72 2.86 16.40
CA ARG A 186 13.94 2.81 15.58
C ARG A 186 14.21 4.11 14.83
N LEU A 187 13.16 4.79 14.39
CA LEU A 187 13.24 6.01 13.58
C LEU A 187 12.73 7.22 14.36
N LYS A 188 13.34 8.37 14.13
CA LYS A 188 12.85 9.65 14.62
C LYS A 188 11.85 10.28 13.65
N ILE A 189 12.11 10.17 12.36
CA ILE A 189 11.27 10.72 11.30
C ILE A 189 10.98 9.62 10.29
N LEU A 190 9.71 9.53 9.90
CA LEU A 190 9.24 8.71 8.80
C LEU A 190 8.08 9.43 8.12
N GLU A 191 8.29 9.81 6.88
CA GLU A 191 7.32 10.53 6.06
C GLU A 191 7.16 9.89 4.68
N ASN A 192 5.96 10.00 4.13
CA ASN A 192 5.68 9.65 2.72
C ASN A 192 4.89 10.77 2.07
N LYS A 193 5.31 11.20 0.89
CA LYS A 193 4.58 12.16 0.07
C LYS A 193 4.40 11.63 -1.34
N THR A 194 3.22 11.88 -1.88
CA THR A 194 2.90 11.50 -3.27
C THR A 194 3.32 12.60 -4.23
N LEU A 195 4.03 12.18 -5.28
CA LEU A 195 4.51 13.06 -6.34
C LEU A 195 3.45 13.21 -7.43
N ARG A 196 3.20 14.46 -7.85
CA ARG A 196 2.38 14.80 -9.01
C ARG A 196 3.06 15.89 -9.84
N TYR A 197 2.62 16.05 -11.08
CA TYR A 197 3.00 17.21 -11.88
C TYR A 197 2.44 18.49 -11.27
N LYS A 198 3.16 19.59 -11.48
CA LYS A 198 2.79 20.91 -10.97
C LYS A 198 1.37 21.31 -11.38
N GLY A 199 0.62 21.85 -10.41
CA GLY A 199 -0.77 22.27 -10.57
C GLY A 199 -1.80 21.15 -10.40
N HIS A 200 -1.38 19.95 -9.99
CA HIS A 200 -2.31 18.87 -9.70
C HIS A 200 -3.07 19.07 -8.37
N TRP A 201 -2.41 19.71 -7.41
CA TRP A 201 -2.92 19.91 -6.05
C TRP A 201 -3.72 21.22 -5.85
N GLU A 202 -3.91 22.02 -6.92
CA GLU A 202 -4.61 23.32 -6.90
C GLU A 202 -6.15 23.22 -6.93
#